data_a56437b38e60d21bec0a099ff7386527
#
_entry.id   a56437b38e60d21bec0a099ff7386527
#
_cell.length_a   1.000
_cell.length_b   1.000
_cell.length_c   1.000
_cell.angle_alpha   90.00
_cell.angle_beta   90.00
_cell.angle_gamma   90.00
#
_symmetry.space_group_name_H-M   'P 1'
#
loop_
_entity.id
_entity.type
_entity.pdbx_description
1 polymer ?
#
loop_
_entity_poly.entity_id
_entity_poly.type
_entity_poly.pdbx_seq_one_letter_code
_entity_poly.pdbx_strand_id
1 'polypeptide(L)'
;SGMGTLLISKVREEYPDRIMETFSVIPSPKVSDTVVEPYNAVLSFHQLVENADECFLLDNEALYDICFRTLKLTTPTYGDLNHLVSAAMSGVTTCLRFPGQLNCDLRKIAVNLIPFPRLHFFMTGFAPLTSRGSQQYRALTVPELTQQMFDAKNMMCAADP
;
A
#
# COMPACT_ATOMS: atom_id res chain seq x y z
N SER A 1 -12.48 -3.34 -11.49
CA SER A 1 -12.76 -3.11 -10.15
C SER A 1 -14.21 -2.79 -9.80
N GLY A 2 -15.14 -2.84 -10.76
CA GLY A 2 -16.56 -2.67 -10.47
C GLY A 2 -17.10 -3.75 -9.54
N MET A 3 -16.66 -4.99 -9.70
CA MET A 3 -17.03 -6.07 -8.80
C MET A 3 -16.46 -5.87 -7.39
N GLY A 4 -15.21 -5.44 -7.28
CA GLY A 4 -14.58 -5.17 -5.99
C GLY A 4 -15.28 -4.07 -5.22
N THR A 5 -15.59 -2.96 -5.87
CA THR A 5 -16.29 -1.84 -5.23
C THR A 5 -17.74 -2.19 -4.87
N LEU A 6 -18.40 -3.03 -5.67
CA LEU A 6 -19.73 -3.55 -5.33
C LEU A 6 -19.68 -4.42 -4.08
N LEU A 7 -18.68 -5.31 -3.94
CA LEU A 7 -18.50 -6.13 -2.75
C LEU A 7 -18.25 -5.27 -1.52
N ILE A 8 -17.42 -4.24 -1.63
CA ILE A 8 -17.15 -3.29 -0.55
C ILE A 8 -18.45 -2.62 -0.09
N SER A 9 -19.26 -2.16 -1.03
CA SER A 9 -20.55 -1.54 -0.75
C SER A 9 -21.48 -2.51 -0.01
N LYS A 10 -21.56 -3.76 -0.46
CA LYS A 10 -22.38 -4.79 0.16
C LYS A 10 -21.94 -5.14 1.57
N VAL A 11 -20.64 -5.29 1.80
CA VAL A 11 -20.08 -5.56 3.12
C VAL A 11 -20.33 -4.37 4.06
N ARG A 12 -20.16 -3.14 3.58
CA ARG A 12 -20.40 -1.94 4.37
C ARG A 12 -21.86 -1.81 4.79
N GLU A 13 -22.77 -2.19 3.93
CA GLU A 13 -24.20 -2.21 4.23
C GLU A 13 -24.53 -3.20 5.35
N GLU A 14 -23.89 -4.37 5.34
CA GLU A 14 -24.10 -5.43 6.33
C GLU A 14 -23.38 -5.16 7.66
N TYR A 15 -22.17 -4.57 7.62
CA TYR A 15 -21.34 -4.30 8.79
C TYR A 15 -20.89 -2.83 8.84
N PRO A 16 -21.82 -1.89 9.08
CA PRO A 16 -21.50 -0.46 9.00
C PRO A 16 -20.60 0.03 10.13
N ASP A 17 -20.50 -0.71 11.25
CA ASP A 17 -19.71 -0.37 12.44
C ASP A 17 -18.29 -0.94 12.43
N ARG A 18 -17.95 -1.77 11.44
CA ARG A 18 -16.63 -2.40 11.34
C ARG A 18 -15.68 -1.57 10.49
N ILE A 19 -14.40 -1.63 10.82
CA ILE A 19 -13.34 -0.99 10.04
C ILE A 19 -13.19 -1.72 8.71
N MET A 20 -13.31 -0.99 7.61
CA MET A 20 -13.10 -1.51 6.27
C MET A 20 -11.83 -0.93 5.68
N GLU A 21 -10.90 -1.79 5.38
CA GLU A 21 -9.60 -1.46 4.85
C GLU A 21 -9.42 -2.04 3.45
N THR A 22 -8.83 -1.28 2.56
CA THR A 22 -8.52 -1.74 1.21
C THR A 22 -7.05 -1.56 0.88
N PHE A 23 -6.50 -2.52 0.12
CA PHE A 23 -5.20 -2.40 -0.54
C PHE A 23 -5.49 -2.34 -2.03
N SER A 24 -5.48 -1.13 -2.57
CA SER A 24 -5.97 -0.87 -3.91
C SER A 24 -4.81 -0.60 -4.87
N VAL A 25 -4.79 -1.33 -5.98
CA VAL A 25 -3.84 -1.10 -7.05
C VAL A 25 -4.41 -0.03 -7.97
N ILE A 26 -3.74 1.11 -8.02
CA ILE A 26 -4.16 2.25 -8.85
C ILE A 26 -3.47 2.18 -10.21
N PRO A 27 -4.06 2.77 -11.26
CA PRO A 27 -3.40 2.84 -12.56
C PRO A 27 -2.17 3.75 -12.48
N SER A 28 -1.12 3.37 -13.22
CA SER A 28 0.13 4.13 -13.24
C SER A 28 -0.09 5.50 -13.86
N PRO A 29 0.48 6.58 -13.27
CA PRO A 29 0.40 7.91 -13.87
C PRO A 29 1.28 8.08 -15.11
N LYS A 30 2.24 7.17 -15.34
CA LYS A 30 3.24 7.32 -16.41
C LYS A 30 2.80 6.70 -17.73
N VAL A 31 2.23 5.50 -17.70
CA VAL A 31 1.83 4.75 -18.90
C VAL A 31 0.50 4.08 -18.66
N SER A 32 -0.45 4.30 -19.56
CA SER A 32 -1.73 3.59 -19.58
C SER A 32 -1.92 2.97 -20.96
N ASP A 33 -2.02 1.65 -21.00
CA ASP A 33 -2.32 0.92 -22.24
C ASP A 33 -3.81 0.93 -22.58
N THR A 34 -4.66 1.23 -21.58
CA THR A 34 -6.11 1.22 -21.69
C THR A 34 -6.67 2.62 -21.60
N VAL A 35 -7.40 3.06 -22.65
CA VAL A 35 -7.96 4.42 -22.71
C VAL A 35 -8.96 4.70 -21.58
N VAL A 36 -9.66 3.67 -21.12
CA VAL A 36 -10.72 3.79 -20.10
C VAL A 36 -10.22 3.70 -18.65
N GLU A 37 -8.93 3.49 -18.44
CA GLU A 37 -8.37 3.40 -17.07
C GLU A 37 -8.71 4.61 -16.19
N PRO A 38 -8.57 5.86 -16.65
CA PRO A 38 -8.95 7.01 -15.84
C PRO A 38 -10.41 7.01 -15.40
N TYR A 39 -11.31 6.60 -16.30
CA TYR A 39 -12.74 6.50 -15.97
C TYR A 39 -12.99 5.43 -14.90
N ASN A 40 -12.37 4.26 -15.06
CA ASN A 40 -12.49 3.19 -14.07
C ASN A 40 -11.92 3.62 -12.72
N ALA A 41 -10.79 4.31 -12.71
CA ALA A 41 -10.16 4.81 -11.49
C ALA A 41 -11.06 5.81 -10.76
N VAL A 42 -11.60 6.80 -11.47
CA VAL A 42 -12.45 7.84 -10.86
C VAL A 42 -13.71 7.23 -10.26
N LEU A 43 -14.36 6.32 -10.99
CA LEU A 43 -15.57 5.64 -10.51
C LEU A 43 -15.27 4.77 -9.29
N SER A 44 -14.12 4.10 -9.27
CA SER A 44 -13.68 3.29 -8.13
C SER A 44 -13.35 4.14 -6.91
N PHE A 45 -12.65 5.26 -7.09
CA PHE A 45 -12.33 6.19 -5.99
C PHE A 45 -13.58 6.77 -5.36
N HIS A 46 -14.59 7.09 -6.16
CA HIS A 46 -15.86 7.56 -5.62
C HIS A 46 -16.46 6.54 -4.65
N GLN A 47 -16.46 5.27 -5.02
CA GLN A 47 -16.96 4.20 -4.16
C GLN A 47 -16.08 4.00 -2.91
N LEU A 48 -14.77 4.10 -3.04
CA LEU A 48 -13.85 3.97 -1.91
C LEU A 48 -14.01 5.11 -0.91
N VAL A 49 -14.18 6.33 -1.39
CA VAL A 49 -14.43 7.50 -0.54
C VAL A 49 -15.67 7.31 0.32
N GLU A 50 -16.72 6.74 -0.26
CA GLU A 50 -17.98 6.55 0.45
C GLU A 50 -17.99 5.34 1.38
N ASN A 51 -17.33 4.24 1.02
CA ASN A 51 -17.51 2.97 1.69
C ASN A 51 -16.30 2.44 2.47
N ALA A 52 -15.08 2.87 2.17
CA ALA A 52 -13.89 2.42 2.87
C ALA A 52 -13.50 3.40 3.97
N ASP A 53 -12.94 2.87 5.07
CA ASP A 53 -12.39 3.68 6.15
C ASP A 53 -10.93 4.04 5.90
N GLU A 54 -10.16 3.13 5.34
CA GLU A 54 -8.74 3.29 5.02
C GLU A 54 -8.43 2.65 3.67
N CYS A 55 -7.69 3.35 2.83
CA CYS A 55 -7.27 2.84 1.53
C CYS A 55 -5.74 2.97 1.40
N PHE A 56 -5.06 1.84 1.36
CA PHE A 56 -3.63 1.79 1.06
C PHE A 56 -3.45 1.71 -0.45
N LEU A 57 -2.74 2.66 -1.01
CA LEU A 57 -2.53 2.77 -2.45
C LEU A 57 -1.26 2.04 -2.88
N LEU A 58 -1.37 1.27 -3.93
CA LEU A 58 -0.28 0.51 -4.52
C LEU A 58 -0.25 0.79 -6.03
N ASP A 59 0.95 0.85 -6.59
CA ASP A 59 1.16 1.07 -8.02
C ASP A 59 2.10 0.00 -8.54
N ASN A 60 1.66 -0.75 -9.54
CA ASN A 60 2.47 -1.81 -10.12
C ASN A 60 3.77 -1.30 -10.74
N GLU A 61 3.78 -0.11 -11.30
CA GLU A 61 5.01 0.47 -11.86
C GLU A 61 6.01 0.81 -10.76
N ALA A 62 5.57 1.38 -9.65
CA ALA A 62 6.43 1.64 -8.49
C ALA A 62 6.98 0.35 -7.90
N LEU A 63 6.15 -0.68 -7.80
CA LEU A 63 6.58 -2.01 -7.35
C LEU A 63 7.60 -2.62 -8.32
N TYR A 64 7.38 -2.49 -9.62
CA TYR A 64 8.31 -2.95 -10.64
C TYR A 64 9.67 -2.23 -10.52
N ASP A 65 9.66 -0.91 -10.32
CA ASP A 65 10.89 -0.14 -10.14
C ASP A 65 11.65 -0.56 -8.89
N ILE A 66 10.97 -0.87 -7.80
CA ILE A 66 11.59 -1.43 -6.60
C ILE A 66 12.27 -2.76 -6.93
N CYS A 67 11.59 -3.67 -7.59
CA CYS A 67 12.15 -4.97 -7.96
C CYS A 67 13.36 -4.82 -8.87
N PHE A 68 13.27 -3.96 -9.86
CA PHE A 68 14.33 -3.80 -10.85
C PHE A 68 15.53 -3.03 -10.31
N ARG A 69 15.31 -1.88 -9.66
CA ARG A 69 16.38 -0.97 -9.25
C ARG A 69 16.96 -1.31 -7.88
N THR A 70 16.11 -1.58 -6.91
CA THR A 70 16.56 -1.79 -5.52
C THR A 70 16.88 -3.25 -5.25
N LEU A 71 16.01 -4.17 -5.66
CA LEU A 71 16.22 -5.61 -5.48
C LEU A 71 17.07 -6.24 -6.59
N LYS A 72 17.30 -5.50 -7.67
CA LYS A 72 18.13 -5.91 -8.81
C LYS A 72 17.69 -7.22 -9.45
N LEU A 73 16.41 -7.42 -9.56
CA LEU A 73 15.83 -8.54 -10.29
C LEU A 73 15.84 -8.24 -11.78
N THR A 74 16.33 -9.15 -12.60
CA THR A 74 16.46 -8.94 -14.06
C THR A 74 15.12 -9.00 -14.77
N THR A 75 14.24 -9.91 -14.36
CA THR A 75 12.91 -10.11 -14.93
C THR A 75 11.87 -10.24 -13.84
N PRO A 76 11.42 -9.11 -13.24
CA PRO A 76 10.39 -9.16 -12.21
C PRO A 76 9.08 -9.71 -12.77
N THR A 77 8.43 -10.57 -12.00
CA THR A 77 7.13 -11.15 -12.32
C THR A 77 6.07 -10.58 -11.39
N TYR A 78 4.79 -10.82 -11.70
CA TYR A 78 3.71 -10.48 -10.77
C TYR A 78 3.87 -11.15 -9.41
N GLY A 79 4.46 -12.36 -9.37
CA GLY A 79 4.79 -13.02 -8.11
C GLY A 79 5.74 -12.21 -7.23
N ASP A 80 6.72 -11.57 -7.83
CA ASP A 80 7.68 -10.72 -7.11
C ASP A 80 6.98 -9.45 -6.58
N LEU A 81 6.14 -8.83 -7.39
CA LEU A 81 5.33 -7.67 -6.98
C LEU A 81 4.41 -8.05 -5.82
N ASN A 82 3.74 -9.20 -5.93
CA ASN A 82 2.83 -9.69 -4.91
C ASN A 82 3.55 -9.97 -3.58
N HIS A 83 4.81 -10.41 -3.64
CA HIS A 83 5.61 -10.63 -2.45
C HIS A 83 5.85 -9.32 -1.68
N LEU A 84 6.16 -8.22 -2.39
CA LEU A 84 6.30 -6.90 -1.78
C LEU A 84 5.00 -6.43 -1.13
N VAL A 85 3.90 -6.58 -1.85
CA VAL A 85 2.58 -6.21 -1.34
C VAL A 85 2.23 -7.03 -0.09
N SER A 86 2.51 -8.33 -0.11
CA SER A 86 2.29 -9.22 1.04
C SER A 86 3.08 -8.79 2.26
N ALA A 87 4.32 -8.34 2.08
CA ALA A 87 5.14 -7.84 3.18
C ALA A 87 4.50 -6.60 3.83
N ALA A 88 4.03 -5.67 3.02
CA ALA A 88 3.34 -4.47 3.52
C ALA A 88 2.04 -4.81 4.23
N MET A 89 1.21 -5.66 3.64
CA MET A 89 -0.05 -6.12 4.26
C MET A 89 0.21 -6.84 5.58
N SER A 90 1.21 -7.69 5.63
CA SER A 90 1.61 -8.39 6.86
C SER A 90 2.05 -7.41 7.94
N GLY A 91 2.81 -6.39 7.57
CA GLY A 91 3.28 -5.36 8.51
C GLY A 91 2.13 -4.55 9.11
N VAL A 92 1.21 -4.12 8.29
CA VAL A 92 0.06 -3.32 8.74
C VAL A 92 -0.85 -4.10 9.69
N THR A 93 -1.02 -5.39 9.46
CA THR A 93 -1.91 -6.24 10.27
C THR A 93 -1.20 -6.96 11.41
N THR A 94 0.08 -6.71 11.64
CA THR A 94 0.87 -7.43 12.66
C THR A 94 0.28 -7.28 14.06
N CYS A 95 -0.19 -6.09 14.41
CA CYS A 95 -0.76 -5.83 15.74
C CYS A 95 -2.08 -6.56 15.99
N LEU A 96 -2.79 -6.97 14.93
CA LEU A 96 -3.99 -7.79 15.05
C LEU A 96 -3.65 -9.28 15.26
N ARG A 97 -2.47 -9.71 14.82
CA ARG A 97 -2.09 -11.12 14.80
C ARG A 97 -1.16 -11.51 15.96
N PHE A 98 -0.36 -10.58 16.45
CA PHE A 98 0.63 -10.83 17.49
C PHE A 98 0.53 -9.82 18.63
N PRO A 99 0.72 -10.26 19.89
CA PRO A 99 0.79 -9.33 21.02
C PRO A 99 2.10 -8.53 21.00
N GLY A 100 2.04 -7.29 21.48
CA GLY A 100 3.23 -6.42 21.56
C GLY A 100 3.02 -5.29 22.57
N GLN A 101 4.11 -4.64 22.97
CA GLN A 101 4.06 -3.52 23.91
C GLN A 101 3.43 -2.28 23.26
N LEU A 102 3.77 -2.03 22.01
CA LEU A 102 3.20 -0.93 21.23
C LEU A 102 2.14 -1.50 20.31
N ASN A 103 0.90 -1.45 20.76
CA ASN A 103 -0.22 -2.00 20.02
C ASN A 103 -0.88 -0.89 19.19
N CYS A 104 -0.66 -0.93 17.88
CA CYS A 104 -1.26 0.00 16.93
C CYS A 104 -2.15 -0.76 15.97
N ASP A 105 -3.45 -0.75 16.21
CA ASP A 105 -4.42 -1.40 15.34
C ASP A 105 -4.89 -0.45 14.23
N LEU A 106 -5.71 -0.96 13.32
CA LEU A 106 -6.23 -0.19 12.19
C LEU A 106 -7.07 1.01 12.65
N ARG A 107 -7.81 0.86 13.74
CA ARG A 107 -8.61 1.96 14.29
C ARG A 107 -7.74 3.10 14.79
N LYS A 108 -6.62 2.80 15.45
CA LYS A 108 -5.65 3.81 15.90
C LYS A 108 -4.98 4.52 14.74
N ILE A 109 -4.66 3.79 13.66
CA ILE A 109 -4.13 4.39 12.44
C ILE A 109 -5.14 5.38 11.87
N ALA A 110 -6.40 4.99 11.78
CA ALA A 110 -7.46 5.86 11.30
C ALA A 110 -7.60 7.14 12.13
N VAL A 111 -7.66 7.00 13.44
CA VAL A 111 -7.83 8.15 14.35
C VAL A 111 -6.65 9.12 14.26
N ASN A 112 -5.43 8.61 14.13
CA ASN A 112 -4.21 9.44 14.18
C ASN A 112 -3.82 10.03 12.83
N LEU A 113 -4.13 9.35 11.71
CA LEU A 113 -3.66 9.77 10.39
C LEU A 113 -4.73 10.44 9.53
N ILE A 114 -6.01 10.27 9.85
CA ILE A 114 -7.11 10.80 9.04
C ILE A 114 -7.66 12.06 9.70
N PRO A 115 -7.29 13.26 9.21
CA PRO A 115 -7.82 14.51 9.76
C PRO A 115 -9.28 14.75 9.37
N PHE A 116 -9.66 14.33 8.16
CA PHE A 116 -11.02 14.46 7.63
C PHE A 116 -11.46 13.12 7.02
N PRO A 117 -12.69 12.68 7.21
CA PRO A 117 -13.10 11.32 6.81
C PRO A 117 -12.91 10.99 5.34
N ARG A 118 -12.93 11.98 4.44
CA ARG A 118 -12.73 11.76 3.01
C ARG A 118 -11.26 11.60 2.62
N LEU A 119 -10.33 12.06 3.46
CA LEU A 119 -8.88 12.01 3.20
C LEU A 119 -8.25 10.81 3.88
N HIS A 120 -8.61 9.61 3.41
CA HIS A 120 -8.19 8.35 4.03
C HIS A 120 -7.36 7.46 3.10
N PHE A 121 -6.64 8.08 2.16
CA PHE A 121 -5.78 7.37 1.21
C PHE A 121 -4.33 7.48 1.67
N PHE A 122 -3.67 6.33 1.80
CA PHE A 122 -2.32 6.24 2.34
C PHE A 122 -1.32 5.77 1.29
N MET A 123 -0.15 6.40 1.28
CA MET A 123 1.01 5.90 0.57
C MET A 123 1.68 4.83 1.41
N THR A 124 2.07 3.73 0.77
CA THR A 124 2.71 2.60 1.44
C THR A 124 4.19 2.57 1.11
N GLY A 125 5.01 2.33 2.12
CA GLY A 125 6.45 2.13 1.96
C GLY A 125 6.93 0.94 2.78
N PHE A 126 8.09 0.40 2.42
CA PHE A 126 8.72 -0.69 3.14
C PHE A 126 10.23 -0.49 3.23
N ALA A 127 10.80 -0.84 4.37
CA ALA A 127 12.25 -0.82 4.60
C ALA A 127 12.62 -1.94 5.59
N PRO A 128 13.80 -2.55 5.47
CA PRO A 128 14.81 -2.32 4.43
C PRO A 128 14.51 -3.09 3.16
N LEU A 129 14.89 -2.52 2.01
CA LEU A 129 14.85 -3.20 0.72
C LEU A 129 16.30 -3.32 0.21
N THR A 130 16.82 -4.54 0.17
CA THR A 130 18.19 -4.80 -0.25
C THR A 130 18.24 -5.98 -1.21
N SER A 131 19.18 -5.95 -2.17
CA SER A 131 19.45 -7.09 -3.02
C SER A 131 20.14 -8.21 -2.21
N ARG A 132 20.00 -9.46 -2.66
CA ARG A 132 20.57 -10.62 -1.97
C ARG A 132 22.08 -10.50 -1.71
N GLY A 133 22.84 -9.93 -2.66
CA GLY A 133 24.28 -9.74 -2.50
C GLY A 133 24.68 -8.65 -1.52
N SER A 134 23.78 -7.71 -1.22
CA SER A 134 24.06 -6.56 -0.37
C SER A 134 23.64 -6.76 1.09
N GLN A 135 22.88 -7.79 1.41
CA GLN A 135 22.35 -8.03 2.76
C GLN A 135 23.45 -8.22 3.82
N GLN A 136 24.57 -8.81 3.44
CA GLN A 136 25.68 -9.08 4.36
C GLN A 136 26.50 -7.85 4.73
N TYR A 137 26.40 -6.76 3.97
CA TYR A 137 27.23 -5.57 4.10
C TYR A 137 26.53 -4.35 4.67
N ARG A 138 25.23 -4.45 4.95
CA ARG A 138 24.44 -3.34 5.50
C ARG A 138 23.97 -3.64 6.91
N ALA A 139 24.62 -3.00 7.88
CA ALA A 139 24.07 -2.87 9.22
C ALA A 139 23.17 -1.63 9.24
N LEU A 140 21.85 -1.82 9.31
CA LEU A 140 20.88 -0.73 9.32
C LEU A 140 20.50 -0.37 10.75
N THR A 141 20.70 0.89 11.11
CA THR A 141 20.24 1.43 12.37
C THR A 141 18.79 1.90 12.27
N VAL A 142 18.13 2.06 13.40
CA VAL A 142 16.74 2.57 13.44
C VAL A 142 16.61 3.93 12.73
N PRO A 143 17.50 4.92 12.95
CA PRO A 143 17.44 6.18 12.19
C PRO A 143 17.56 6.01 10.69
N GLU A 144 18.42 5.10 10.23
CA GLU A 144 18.58 4.81 8.80
C GLU A 144 17.32 4.19 8.20
N LEU A 145 16.70 3.24 8.91
CA LEU A 145 15.45 2.63 8.50
C LEU A 145 14.33 3.67 8.41
N THR A 146 14.23 4.55 9.40
CA THR A 146 13.23 5.61 9.41
C THR A 146 13.41 6.56 8.23
N GLN A 147 14.65 6.92 7.91
CA GLN A 147 14.95 7.75 6.75
C GLN A 147 14.57 7.07 5.44
N GLN A 148 14.85 5.77 5.32
CA GLN A 148 14.49 5.00 4.13
C GLN A 148 12.97 4.94 3.91
N MET A 149 12.20 4.90 4.98
CA MET A 149 10.72 4.87 4.87
C MET A 149 10.16 6.10 4.15
N PHE A 150 10.83 7.24 4.22
CA PHE A 150 10.40 8.47 3.54
C PHE A 150 11.07 8.69 2.18
N ASP A 151 11.96 7.79 1.77
CA ASP A 151 12.59 7.86 0.46
C ASP A 151 11.59 7.41 -0.63
N ALA A 152 11.48 8.21 -1.69
CA ALA A 152 10.60 7.90 -2.81
C ALA A 152 10.91 6.53 -3.45
N LYS A 153 12.16 6.08 -3.39
CA LYS A 153 12.58 4.78 -3.93
C LYS A 153 11.98 3.59 -3.18
N ASN A 154 11.54 3.78 -1.95
CA ASN A 154 10.95 2.73 -1.12
C ASN A 154 9.42 2.80 -1.10
N MET A 155 8.83 3.78 -1.80
CA MET A 155 7.39 3.92 -1.88
C MET A 155 6.79 2.97 -2.91
N MET A 156 5.70 2.32 -2.55
CA MET A 156 4.94 1.42 -3.42
C MET A 156 3.87 2.17 -4.21
N CYS A 157 3.91 3.48 -4.19
CA CYS A 157 3.04 4.37 -4.94
C CYS A 157 3.91 5.47 -5.58
N ALA A 158 3.61 5.84 -6.82
CA ALA A 158 4.40 6.82 -7.57
C ALA A 158 4.13 8.24 -7.08
N ALA A 159 4.66 8.56 -5.90
CA ALA A 159 4.59 9.90 -5.33
C ALA A 159 5.81 10.14 -4.44
N ASP A 160 6.23 11.39 -4.35
CA ASP A 160 7.34 11.82 -3.51
C ASP A 160 6.78 12.62 -2.32
N PRO A 161 6.93 12.11 -1.11
CA PRO A 161 6.43 12.79 0.08
C PRO A 161 7.20 14.06 0.42
#